data_9853f9253df34375afe4790b10ad9bf5
#
_entry.id   9853f9253df34375afe4790b10ad9bf5
#
_cell.length_a   1.000
_cell.length_b   1.000
_cell.length_c   1.000
_cell.angle_alpha   90.00
_cell.angle_beta   90.00
_cell.angle_gamma   90.00
#
_symmetry.space_group_name_H-M   'P 1'
#
loop_
_entity.id
_entity.type
_entity.pdbx_description
1 polymer ?
#
loop_
_entity_poly.entity_id
_entity_poly.type
_entity_poly.pdbx_seq_one_letter_code
_entity_poly.pdbx_strand_id
1 'polypeptide(L)' 'MDKRCDEIDEEIRHLRWLASRLTDQKTRDGIKALIAHLEAEKAELRPNQ' A
#
# COMPACT_ATOMS: atom_id res chain seq x y z
N MET A 1 -6.93 -17.81 -6.87
CA MET A 1 -7.05 -16.57 -6.78
C MET A 1 -6.97 -16.07 -5.42
N ASP A 2 -6.15 -15.16 -5.13
CA ASP A 2 -5.95 -14.68 -3.83
C ASP A 2 -6.63 -13.37 -3.66
N LYS A 3 -7.72 -13.36 -2.95
CA LYS A 3 -8.42 -12.15 -2.70
C LYS A 3 -7.63 -11.21 -1.86
N ARG A 4 -6.71 -11.69 -1.07
CA ARG A 4 -5.93 -10.85 -0.24
C ARG A 4 -5.04 -9.94 -1.04
N CYS A 5 -4.46 -10.42 -2.11
CA CYS A 5 -3.62 -9.59 -2.96
C CYS A 5 -4.44 -8.46 -3.57
N ASP A 6 -5.65 -8.76 -3.97
CA ASP A 6 -6.50 -7.73 -4.56
C ASP A 6 -6.84 -6.66 -3.52
N GLU A 7 -7.10 -7.11 -2.31
CA GLU A 7 -7.46 -6.16 -1.26
C GLU A 7 -6.28 -5.27 -0.92
N ILE A 8 -5.10 -5.85 -0.87
CA ILE A 8 -3.91 -5.07 -0.57
C ILE A 8 -3.63 -4.08 -1.69
N ASP A 9 -3.83 -4.51 -2.92
CA ASP A 9 -3.63 -3.63 -4.05
C ASP A 9 -4.57 -2.43 -3.97
N GLU A 10 -5.80 -2.67 -3.63
CA GLU A 10 -6.76 -1.61 -3.53
C GLU A 10 -6.40 -0.66 -2.41
N GLU A 11 -5.93 -1.20 -1.32
CA GLU A 11 -5.55 -0.38 -0.20
C GLU A 11 -4.36 0.49 -0.58
N ILE A 12 -3.39 -0.07 -1.25
CA ILE A 12 -2.22 0.69 -1.68
C ILE A 12 -2.65 1.82 -2.60
N ARG A 13 -3.56 1.52 -3.52
CA ARG A 13 -4.03 2.52 -4.44
C ARG A 13 -4.74 3.64 -3.69
N HIS A 14 -5.54 3.28 -2.72
CA HIS A 14 -6.28 4.26 -1.94
C HIS A 14 -5.32 5.14 -1.16
N LEU A 15 -4.30 4.53 -0.56
CA LEU A 15 -3.34 5.28 0.22
C LEU A 15 -2.52 6.22 -0.67
N ARG A 16 -2.21 5.79 -1.86
CA ARG A 16 -1.49 6.65 -2.78
C ARG A 16 -2.32 7.86 -3.16
N TRP A 17 -3.60 7.63 -3.36
CA TRP A 17 -4.49 8.71 -3.70
C TRP A 17 -4.56 9.70 -2.55
N LEU A 18 -4.67 9.19 -1.33
CA LEU A 18 -4.70 10.06 -0.17
C LEU A 18 -3.42 10.86 -0.06
N ALA A 19 -2.29 10.21 -0.24
CA ALA A 19 -1.01 10.89 -0.12
C ALA A 19 -0.89 12.02 -1.14
N SER A 20 -1.44 11.82 -2.31
CA SER A 20 -1.33 12.82 -3.35
C SER A 20 -2.17 14.06 -3.02
N ARG A 21 -3.13 13.91 -2.13
CA ARG A 21 -3.96 15.05 -1.78
C ARG A 21 -3.50 15.75 -0.52
N LEU A 22 -2.62 15.11 0.21
CA LEU A 22 -2.16 15.72 1.45
C LEU A 22 -0.96 16.60 1.21
N THR A 23 -0.91 17.69 1.95
CA THR A 23 0.22 18.58 1.84
C THR A 23 1.13 18.43 3.04
N ASP A 24 0.68 17.76 4.08
CA ASP A 24 1.45 17.63 5.28
C ASP A 24 2.47 16.52 5.12
N GLN A 25 3.73 16.86 5.20
CA GLN A 25 4.79 15.92 4.97
C GLN A 25 4.81 14.77 5.97
N LYS A 26 4.56 15.08 7.21
CA LYS A 26 4.57 14.04 8.21
C LYS A 26 3.52 12.98 7.94
N THR A 27 2.34 13.42 7.58
CA THR A 27 1.26 12.48 7.29
C THR A 27 1.60 11.70 6.03
N ARG A 28 2.17 12.38 5.05
CA ARG A 28 2.54 11.70 3.82
C ARG A 28 3.60 10.62 4.08
N ASP A 29 4.54 10.93 4.96
CA ASP A 29 5.58 9.97 5.28
C ASP A 29 4.97 8.74 5.95
N GLY A 30 4.00 8.95 6.81
CA GLY A 30 3.32 7.84 7.45
C GLY A 30 2.60 6.96 6.45
N ILE A 31 1.94 7.59 5.48
CA ILE A 31 1.24 6.83 4.47
C ILE A 31 2.21 6.07 3.59
N LYS A 32 3.34 6.70 3.28
CA LYS A 32 4.35 6.02 2.46
C LYS A 32 4.87 4.79 3.19
N ALA A 33 5.07 4.89 4.50
CA ALA A 33 5.53 3.74 5.27
C ALA A 33 4.49 2.63 5.25
N LEU A 34 3.21 2.99 5.30
CA LEU A 34 2.17 2.01 5.23
C LEU A 34 2.16 1.32 3.87
N ILE A 35 2.32 2.10 2.82
CA ILE A 35 2.34 1.53 1.48
C ILE A 35 3.50 0.54 1.36
N ALA A 36 4.66 0.91 1.85
CA ALA A 36 5.81 0.02 1.78
C ALA A 36 5.55 -1.27 2.55
N HIS A 37 4.89 -1.15 3.68
CA HIS A 37 4.57 -2.32 4.48
C HIS A 37 3.59 -3.23 3.74
N LEU A 38 2.59 -2.64 3.11
CA LEU A 38 1.62 -3.42 2.37
C LEU A 38 2.25 -4.08 1.15
N GLU A 39 3.17 -3.38 0.51
CA GLU A 39 3.84 -3.96 -0.64
C GLU A 39 4.69 -5.15 -0.24
N ALA A 40 5.33 -5.06 0.92
CA ALA A 40 6.11 -6.17 1.41
C ALA A 40 5.21 -7.37 1.73
N GLU A 41 4.05 -7.09 2.29
CA GLU A 41 3.12 -8.13 2.61
C GLU A 41 2.61 -8.79 1.36
N LYS A 42 2.33 -7.99 0.34
CA LYS A 42 1.87 -8.52 -0.91
C LYS A 42 2.92 -9.41 -1.55
N ALA A 43 4.18 -9.01 -1.45
CA ALA A 43 5.25 -9.80 -2.01
C ALA A 43 5.33 -11.17 -1.34
N GLU A 44 5.02 -11.21 -0.05
CA GLU A 44 5.05 -12.48 0.64
C GLU A 44 3.91 -13.38 0.22
N LEU A 45 2.79 -12.80 -0.16
CA LEU A 45 1.67 -13.60 -0.57
C LEU A 45 1.85 -14.15 -1.98
N ARG A 46 2.81 -13.64 -2.73
CA ARG A 46 3.02 -14.11 -4.06
C ARG A 46 4.18 -15.02 -4.04
N PRO A 47 4.04 -16.25 -3.80
CA PRO A 47 5.11 -17.15 -3.63
C PRO A 47 5.90 -17.38 -4.83
N ASN A 48 5.35 -17.29 -5.94
CA ASN A 48 6.02 -17.68 -7.00
C ASN A 48 6.38 -16.70 -7.84
N GLN A 49 7.03 -16.18 -7.77
CA GLN A 49 7.39 -15.20 -8.56
C GLN A 49 8.14 -15.57 -9.45
#